data_ecb0d6be548f752770b2df0beb344da3
#
_entry.id   ecb0d6be548f752770b2df0beb344da3
#
_cell.length_a   1.000
_cell.length_b   1.000
_cell.length_c   1.000
_cell.angle_alpha   90.00
_cell.angle_beta   90.00
_cell.angle_gamma   90.00
#
_symmetry.space_group_name_H-M   'P 1'
#
loop_
_entity.id
_entity.type
_entity.pdbx_description
1 polymer ?
#
loop_
_entity_poly.entity_id
_entity_poly.type
_entity_poly.pdbx_seq_one_letter_code
_entity_poly.pdbx_strand_id
1 'polypeptide(L)'
;MSANRDRKSPNDSGAIIVIVAFVLIILLGMIGLAFDLGHAYINKSQLQNIADACALAGASALNNTAAGIQEAENRATDLRGNLANRYEFNSQAVSIPASAVTYSTDLNGTYVDKAAAQAMAHTIRFVRVMVPNQPSDVIFGKIIPGVPGAMNFGAVAIAGRQPLAQICTGLDPFVARPIYPTDPPEYGYYSGDPFGYEPGKIYQVRLPGGDSGSAKSCSDYGIPGSVTGNFGLADPSNLHPDTETFRNNIGIGATGHCVQIGTASLASTTGLKGDAVLSAIIDRFNQDIDKDPYPTYSDYLNSYATNNTVTNYRRVIKIPFNNGEFPAGYSGPYIVTGFGCFFMATEPFHGNPSNAICLMYVGQCTISGEPNNNPNPSITKIVLFR
;
A
#
# COMPACT_ATOMS: atom_id res chain seq x y z
N MET A 1 79.66 -41.26 -42.49
CA MET A 1 78.33 -41.53 -42.02
C MET A 1 78.37 -41.44 -40.46
N SER A 2 77.98 -40.29 -39.92
CA SER A 2 77.95 -40.06 -38.49
C SER A 2 76.50 -40.13 -38.04
N ALA A 3 76.16 -41.12 -37.19
CA ALA A 3 74.84 -41.31 -36.67
C ALA A 3 74.67 -40.40 -35.44
N ASN A 4 73.84 -39.38 -35.56
CA ASN A 4 73.45 -38.48 -34.49
C ASN A 4 72.43 -39.23 -33.62
N ARG A 5 72.83 -39.67 -32.43
CA ARG A 5 71.95 -40.24 -31.43
C ARG A 5 71.31 -39.11 -30.63
N ASP A 6 70.06 -38.81 -30.94
CA ASP A 6 69.23 -38.02 -30.07
C ASP A 6 69.09 -38.65 -28.67
N ARG A 7 69.79 -38.11 -27.70
CA ARG A 7 69.60 -38.45 -26.27
C ARG A 7 68.30 -37.78 -25.83
N LYS A 8 67.20 -38.50 -25.85
CA LYS A 8 66.02 -38.15 -25.06
C LYS A 8 66.40 -38.16 -23.61
N SER A 9 66.40 -36.99 -22.96
CA SER A 9 66.60 -36.85 -21.52
C SER A 9 65.47 -37.52 -20.75
N PRO A 10 65.73 -38.53 -19.88
CA PRO A 10 64.66 -39.23 -19.16
C PRO A 10 64.03 -38.41 -18.04
N ASN A 11 64.53 -37.23 -17.73
CA ASN A 11 64.13 -36.45 -16.56
C ASN A 11 62.99 -35.43 -16.80
N ASP A 12 62.67 -35.13 -18.04
CA ASP A 12 61.69 -34.10 -18.36
C ASP A 12 60.23 -34.55 -18.06
N SER A 13 59.95 -35.85 -18.17
CA SER A 13 58.63 -36.40 -17.94
C SER A 13 58.21 -36.33 -16.44
N GLY A 14 59.15 -36.45 -15.50
CA GLY A 14 58.89 -36.36 -14.08
C GLY A 14 58.56 -34.92 -13.62
N ALA A 15 59.26 -33.93 -14.17
CA ALA A 15 59.00 -32.51 -13.88
C ALA A 15 57.64 -32.07 -14.37
N ILE A 16 57.20 -32.52 -15.55
CA ILE A 16 55.89 -32.19 -16.10
C ILE A 16 54.77 -32.76 -15.21
N ILE A 17 54.89 -33.98 -14.71
CA ILE A 17 53.87 -34.57 -13.82
C ILE A 17 53.72 -33.77 -12.53
N VAL A 18 54.80 -33.30 -11.91
CA VAL A 18 54.77 -32.48 -10.72
C VAL A 18 54.08 -31.13 -10.98
N ILE A 19 54.43 -30.46 -12.10
CA ILE A 19 53.79 -29.18 -12.48
C ILE A 19 52.30 -29.39 -12.74
N VAL A 20 51.91 -30.43 -13.44
CA VAL A 20 50.50 -30.76 -13.71
C VAL A 20 49.74 -31.02 -12.42
N ALA A 21 50.32 -31.73 -11.47
CA ALA A 21 49.71 -31.97 -10.18
C ALA A 21 49.46 -30.68 -9.37
N PHE A 22 50.43 -29.76 -9.35
CA PHE A 22 50.26 -28.44 -8.71
C PHE A 22 49.19 -27.59 -9.40
N VAL A 23 49.19 -27.52 -10.72
CA VAL A 23 48.19 -26.79 -11.51
C VAL A 23 46.81 -27.36 -11.26
N LEU A 24 46.67 -28.67 -11.21
CA LEU A 24 45.39 -29.34 -10.96
C LEU A 24 44.83 -29.00 -9.55
N ILE A 25 45.69 -28.97 -8.52
CA ILE A 25 45.28 -28.58 -7.16
C ILE A 25 44.82 -27.14 -7.15
N ILE A 26 45.53 -26.24 -7.82
CA ILE A 26 45.12 -24.82 -7.92
C ILE A 26 43.78 -24.69 -8.66
N LEU A 27 43.60 -25.37 -9.78
CA LEU A 27 42.34 -25.36 -10.54
C LEU A 27 41.17 -25.91 -9.70
N LEU A 28 41.35 -27.01 -9.00
CA LEU A 28 40.32 -27.56 -8.11
C LEU A 28 39.97 -26.57 -6.97
N GLY A 29 40.98 -25.92 -6.40
CA GLY A 29 40.76 -24.87 -5.42
C GLY A 29 39.96 -23.67 -5.95
N MET A 30 40.25 -23.22 -7.16
CA MET A 30 39.51 -22.13 -7.81
C MET A 30 38.05 -22.54 -8.12
N ILE A 31 37.84 -23.77 -8.60
CA ILE A 31 36.47 -24.29 -8.85
C ILE A 31 35.69 -24.36 -7.53
N GLY A 32 36.31 -24.87 -6.45
CA GLY A 32 35.69 -24.95 -5.13
C GLY A 32 35.29 -23.56 -4.60
N LEU A 33 36.20 -22.61 -4.71
CA LEU A 33 35.92 -21.20 -4.30
C LEU A 33 34.79 -20.60 -5.12
N ALA A 34 34.77 -20.80 -6.43
CA ALA A 34 33.71 -20.29 -7.30
C ALA A 34 32.34 -20.89 -6.93
N PHE A 35 32.32 -22.17 -6.55
CA PHE A 35 31.10 -22.86 -6.13
C PHE A 35 30.60 -22.33 -4.79
N ASP A 36 31.45 -22.18 -3.78
CA ASP A 36 31.09 -21.64 -2.48
C ASP A 36 30.59 -20.20 -2.57
N LEU A 37 31.25 -19.38 -3.40
CA LEU A 37 30.84 -17.99 -3.62
C LEU A 37 29.49 -17.93 -4.35
N GLY A 38 29.28 -18.79 -5.34
CA GLY A 38 27.98 -18.88 -6.04
C GLY A 38 26.85 -19.29 -5.10
N HIS A 39 27.09 -20.30 -4.24
CA HIS A 39 26.14 -20.73 -3.22
C HIS A 39 25.83 -19.63 -2.20
N ALA A 40 26.86 -18.94 -1.70
CA ALA A 40 26.70 -17.81 -0.80
C ALA A 40 25.88 -16.67 -1.42
N TYR A 41 26.10 -16.37 -2.69
CA TYR A 41 25.35 -15.35 -3.42
C TYR A 41 23.87 -15.72 -3.58
N ILE A 42 23.57 -16.97 -3.93
CA ILE A 42 22.19 -17.46 -4.05
C ILE A 42 21.48 -17.34 -2.70
N ASN A 43 22.11 -17.80 -1.60
CA ASN A 43 21.55 -17.73 -0.26
C ASN A 43 21.30 -16.30 0.19
N LYS A 44 22.23 -15.38 -0.05
CA LYS A 44 22.06 -13.97 0.24
C LYS A 44 20.91 -13.35 -0.56
N SER A 45 20.78 -13.70 -1.84
CA SER A 45 19.70 -13.24 -2.70
C SER A 45 18.33 -13.76 -2.24
N GLN A 46 18.23 -15.01 -1.81
CA GLN A 46 17.00 -15.58 -1.26
C GLN A 46 16.57 -14.84 0.01
N LEU A 47 17.50 -14.60 0.95
CA LEU A 47 17.19 -13.83 2.16
C LEU A 47 16.74 -12.40 1.87
N GLN A 48 17.35 -11.75 0.87
CA GLN A 48 16.94 -10.42 0.45
C GLN A 48 15.51 -10.45 -0.14
N ASN A 49 15.19 -11.45 -0.96
CA ASN A 49 13.84 -11.61 -1.51
C ASN A 49 12.79 -11.82 -0.40
N ILE A 50 13.13 -12.58 0.65
CA ILE A 50 12.27 -12.73 1.83
C ILE A 50 12.06 -11.38 2.52
N ALA A 51 13.14 -10.66 2.82
CA ALA A 51 13.05 -9.34 3.46
C ALA A 51 12.20 -8.36 2.64
N ASP A 52 12.43 -8.30 1.33
CA ASP A 52 11.71 -7.45 0.39
C ASP A 52 10.19 -7.78 0.38
N ALA A 53 9.85 -9.07 0.28
CA ALA A 53 8.45 -9.51 0.28
C ALA A 53 7.75 -9.20 1.60
N CYS A 54 8.40 -9.45 2.73
CA CYS A 54 7.86 -9.19 4.07
C CYS A 54 7.70 -7.68 4.33
N ALA A 55 8.66 -6.86 3.92
CA ALA A 55 8.56 -5.40 4.03
C ALA A 55 7.40 -4.85 3.19
N LEU A 56 7.25 -5.31 1.94
CA LEU A 56 6.13 -4.92 1.08
C LEU A 56 4.79 -5.36 1.67
N ALA A 57 4.69 -6.59 2.18
CA ALA A 57 3.49 -7.10 2.82
C ALA A 57 3.12 -6.27 4.06
N GLY A 58 4.08 -5.94 4.91
CA GLY A 58 3.89 -5.06 6.06
C GLY A 58 3.44 -3.66 5.66
N ALA A 59 4.14 -3.03 4.72
CA ALA A 59 3.79 -1.69 4.25
C ALA A 59 2.39 -1.63 3.62
N SER A 60 1.92 -2.71 3.00
CA SER A 60 0.56 -2.80 2.43
C SER A 60 -0.54 -2.69 3.48
N ALA A 61 -0.27 -3.09 4.71
CA ALA A 61 -1.23 -3.06 5.81
C ALA A 61 -1.32 -1.72 6.53
N LEU A 62 -0.36 -0.82 6.34
CA LEU A 62 -0.39 0.51 6.96
C LEU A 62 -1.61 1.30 6.48
N ASN A 63 -2.44 1.77 7.41
CA ASN A 63 -3.67 2.49 7.13
C ASN A 63 -3.91 3.68 8.09
N ASN A 64 -2.86 4.20 8.69
CA ASN A 64 -2.88 5.30 9.65
C ASN A 64 -3.57 4.97 10.98
N THR A 65 -3.84 3.69 11.28
CA THR A 65 -4.47 3.25 12.53
C THR A 65 -3.56 2.29 13.31
N ALA A 66 -3.77 2.19 14.62
CA ALA A 66 -3.07 1.22 15.47
C ALA A 66 -3.34 -0.24 15.02
N ALA A 67 -4.55 -0.54 14.56
CA ALA A 67 -4.90 -1.84 14.00
C ALA A 67 -4.11 -2.13 12.71
N GLY A 68 -3.90 -1.12 11.86
CA GLY A 68 -3.04 -1.23 10.67
C GLY A 68 -1.58 -1.55 11.00
N ILE A 69 -1.04 -1.00 12.09
CA ILE A 69 0.31 -1.35 12.57
C ILE A 69 0.36 -2.82 13.05
N GLN A 70 -0.66 -3.29 13.77
CA GLN A 70 -0.75 -4.69 14.17
C GLN A 70 -0.81 -5.62 12.95
N GLU A 71 -1.63 -5.28 11.97
CA GLU A 71 -1.74 -6.05 10.74
C GLU A 71 -0.44 -6.01 9.90
N ALA A 72 0.27 -4.89 9.92
CA ALA A 72 1.57 -4.76 9.27
C ALA A 72 2.60 -5.73 9.87
N GLU A 73 2.65 -5.87 11.19
CA GLU A 73 3.48 -6.87 11.85
C GLU A 73 3.07 -8.29 11.45
N ASN A 74 1.75 -8.59 11.51
CA ASN A 74 1.22 -9.90 11.17
C ASN A 74 1.61 -10.32 9.74
N ARG A 75 1.52 -9.42 8.78
CA ARG A 75 1.89 -9.70 7.39
C ARG A 75 3.40 -9.77 7.18
N ALA A 76 4.16 -8.93 7.87
CA ALA A 76 5.62 -8.93 7.76
C ALA A 76 6.26 -10.17 8.40
N THR A 77 5.64 -10.75 9.43
CA THR A 77 6.10 -11.96 10.10
C THR A 77 5.46 -13.24 9.58
N ASP A 78 4.53 -13.11 8.62
CA ASP A 78 3.80 -14.23 8.00
C ASP A 78 2.95 -15.07 8.96
N LEU A 79 2.38 -14.45 9.97
CA LEU A 79 1.50 -15.15 10.91
C LEU A 79 0.21 -15.73 10.28
N ARG A 80 -0.13 -15.35 9.03
CA ARG A 80 -1.39 -15.74 8.36
C ARG A 80 -1.26 -16.64 7.14
N GLY A 81 -0.08 -17.06 6.76
CA GLY A 81 -0.01 -18.04 5.70
C GLY A 81 1.06 -17.91 4.63
N ASN A 82 2.27 -18.28 4.95
CA ASN A 82 3.18 -18.90 4.01
C ASN A 82 3.96 -18.01 3.02
N LEU A 83 4.17 -16.73 3.30
CA LEU A 83 5.18 -15.97 2.55
C LEU A 83 6.59 -16.56 2.79
N ALA A 84 6.91 -16.92 4.03
CA ALA A 84 8.17 -17.56 4.38
C ALA A 84 8.35 -18.92 3.70
N ASN A 85 7.27 -19.67 3.47
CA ASN A 85 7.32 -20.96 2.78
C ASN A 85 7.46 -20.84 1.25
N ARG A 86 7.29 -19.64 0.68
CA ARG A 86 7.52 -19.41 -0.76
C ARG A 86 8.99 -19.17 -1.12
N TYR A 87 9.78 -18.77 -0.12
CA TYR A 87 11.19 -18.46 -0.28
C TYR A 87 11.98 -19.35 0.66
N GLU A 88 12.38 -20.51 0.16
CA GLU A 88 13.19 -21.45 0.94
C GLU A 88 14.64 -20.99 0.97
N PHE A 89 15.20 -20.91 2.18
CA PHE A 89 16.63 -20.78 2.39
C PHE A 89 17.16 -22.16 2.76
N ASN A 90 18.00 -22.75 1.94
CA ASN A 90 18.49 -24.12 2.13
C ASN A 90 17.35 -25.14 2.42
N SER A 91 16.21 -25.01 1.74
CA SER A 91 15.01 -25.84 1.99
C SER A 91 14.44 -25.74 3.40
N GLN A 92 14.70 -24.64 4.12
CA GLN A 92 14.17 -24.38 5.46
C GLN A 92 13.38 -23.08 5.48
N ALA A 93 12.31 -23.06 6.25
CA ALA A 93 11.54 -21.85 6.49
C ALA A 93 12.35 -20.85 7.34
N VAL A 94 12.38 -19.61 6.92
CA VAL A 94 13.02 -18.51 7.67
C VAL A 94 11.99 -17.86 8.57
N SER A 95 12.23 -17.86 9.87
CA SER A 95 11.37 -17.18 10.85
C SER A 95 11.81 -15.75 11.06
N ILE A 96 10.86 -14.81 10.94
CA ILE A 96 11.06 -13.39 11.24
C ILE A 96 10.36 -13.08 12.56
N PRO A 97 11.10 -12.77 13.64
CA PRO A 97 10.48 -12.41 14.91
C PRO A 97 9.81 -11.04 14.83
N ALA A 98 8.77 -10.82 15.62
CA ALA A 98 8.04 -9.53 15.67
C ALA A 98 8.98 -8.34 15.98
N SER A 99 10.00 -8.55 16.81
CA SER A 99 11.02 -7.54 17.14
C SER A 99 11.90 -7.12 15.96
N ALA A 100 11.92 -7.89 14.89
CA ALA A 100 12.64 -7.57 13.66
C ALA A 100 11.85 -6.66 12.72
N VAL A 101 10.58 -6.37 13.03
CA VAL A 101 9.72 -5.44 12.29
C VAL A 101 9.69 -4.11 13.04
N THR A 102 10.12 -3.05 12.38
CA THR A 102 10.18 -1.71 12.96
C THR A 102 9.59 -0.68 12.02
N TYR A 103 9.18 0.47 12.54
CA TYR A 103 8.36 1.45 11.84
C TYR A 103 8.97 2.85 11.91
N SER A 104 8.76 3.67 10.88
CA SER A 104 9.23 5.05 10.87
C SER A 104 8.26 5.98 10.14
N THR A 105 8.34 7.26 10.49
CA THR A 105 7.67 8.36 9.76
C THR A 105 8.45 8.76 8.52
N ASP A 106 9.78 8.60 8.54
CA ASP A 106 10.69 8.96 7.47
C ASP A 106 11.59 7.80 7.06
N LEU A 107 11.96 7.76 5.77
CA LEU A 107 12.80 6.70 5.22
C LEU A 107 14.15 6.58 5.96
N ASN A 108 14.79 7.71 6.22
CA ASN A 108 16.08 7.79 6.90
C ASN A 108 15.96 8.18 8.38
N GLY A 109 14.73 8.12 8.92
CA GLY A 109 14.45 8.48 10.30
C GLY A 109 14.75 7.36 11.29
N THR A 110 14.40 7.60 12.56
CA THR A 110 14.48 6.59 13.62
C THR A 110 13.35 5.58 13.45
N TYR A 111 13.71 4.31 13.45
CA TYR A 111 12.75 3.20 13.42
C TYR A 111 12.41 2.77 14.85
N VAL A 112 11.13 2.75 15.16
CA VAL A 112 10.56 2.43 16.46
C VAL A 112 9.87 1.07 16.46
N ASP A 113 9.65 0.51 17.63
CA ASP A 113 8.89 -0.73 17.81
C ASP A 113 7.39 -0.56 17.54
N LYS A 114 6.65 -1.65 17.59
CA LYS A 114 5.20 -1.67 17.37
C LYS A 114 4.44 -0.77 18.36
N ALA A 115 4.77 -0.80 19.64
CA ALA A 115 4.02 -0.07 20.67
C ALA A 115 4.15 1.44 20.46
N ALA A 116 5.36 1.93 20.22
CA ALA A 116 5.59 3.33 19.90
C ALA A 116 4.94 3.71 18.55
N ALA A 117 4.99 2.84 17.55
CA ALA A 117 4.36 3.07 16.26
C ALA A 117 2.82 3.16 16.37
N GLN A 118 2.19 2.34 17.20
CA GLN A 118 0.74 2.40 17.43
C GLN A 118 0.30 3.72 18.06
N ALA A 119 1.10 4.30 18.96
CA ALA A 119 0.82 5.59 19.56
C ALA A 119 0.85 6.76 18.54
N MET A 120 1.59 6.62 17.45
CA MET A 120 1.72 7.62 16.38
C MET A 120 1.31 7.07 15.00
N ALA A 121 0.37 6.12 14.96
CA ALA A 121 0.04 5.35 13.76
C ALA A 121 -0.32 6.21 12.54
N HIS A 122 -0.93 7.37 12.74
CA HIS A 122 -1.31 8.31 11.68
C HIS A 122 -0.12 8.91 10.92
N THR A 123 1.09 8.91 11.51
CA THR A 123 2.31 9.44 10.89
C THR A 123 3.22 8.35 10.29
N ILE A 124 3.00 7.09 10.67
CA ILE A 124 3.84 5.97 10.20
C ILE A 124 3.65 5.73 8.71
N ARG A 125 4.77 5.72 7.98
CA ARG A 125 4.79 5.53 6.52
C ARG A 125 5.70 4.39 6.06
N PHE A 126 6.66 3.98 6.88
CA PHE A 126 7.69 3.01 6.52
C PHE A 126 7.71 1.83 7.47
N VAL A 127 7.93 0.65 6.91
CA VAL A 127 8.16 -0.61 7.63
C VAL A 127 9.54 -1.10 7.24
N ARG A 128 10.37 -1.42 8.22
CA ARG A 128 11.66 -2.07 8.04
C ARG A 128 11.60 -3.48 8.62
N VAL A 129 11.98 -4.44 7.80
CA VAL A 129 12.06 -5.84 8.19
C VAL A 129 13.51 -6.30 8.16
N MET A 130 13.97 -6.86 9.26
CA MET A 130 15.29 -7.48 9.40
C MET A 130 15.16 -8.98 9.42
N VAL A 131 15.65 -9.67 8.41
CA VAL A 131 15.80 -11.12 8.44
C VAL A 131 17.03 -11.45 9.27
N PRO A 132 16.89 -12.25 10.37
CA PRO A 132 18.01 -12.61 11.21
C PRO A 132 19.07 -13.40 10.43
N ASN A 133 20.30 -13.35 10.93
CA ASN A 133 21.39 -14.12 10.33
C ASN A 133 21.06 -15.61 10.26
N GLN A 134 21.17 -16.16 9.06
CA GLN A 134 21.01 -17.59 8.76
C GLN A 134 22.34 -18.19 8.36
N PRO A 135 22.70 -19.38 8.86
CA PRO A 135 23.94 -20.06 8.48
C PRO A 135 23.83 -20.61 7.05
N SER A 136 24.86 -20.40 6.27
CA SER A 136 25.05 -20.96 4.94
C SER A 136 26.32 -21.79 4.94
N ASP A 137 26.22 -23.05 4.60
CA ASP A 137 27.36 -23.96 4.61
C ASP A 137 28.40 -23.59 3.56
N VAL A 138 29.67 -23.68 3.96
CA VAL A 138 30.82 -23.64 3.06
C VAL A 138 31.15 -25.08 2.68
N ILE A 139 31.04 -25.38 1.38
CA ILE A 139 31.12 -26.78 0.91
C ILE A 139 32.58 -27.23 0.69
N PHE A 140 33.31 -26.45 -0.09
CA PHE A 140 34.70 -26.77 -0.47
C PHE A 140 35.71 -26.03 0.38
N GLY A 141 35.48 -24.80 0.76
CA GLY A 141 36.41 -23.98 1.54
C GLY A 141 36.71 -24.54 2.92
N LYS A 142 35.78 -25.29 3.52
CA LYS A 142 36.00 -25.94 4.84
C LYS A 142 37.12 -26.98 4.86
N ILE A 143 37.60 -27.40 3.70
CA ILE A 143 38.78 -28.31 3.60
C ILE A 143 40.08 -27.56 3.93
N ILE A 144 40.09 -26.25 3.81
CA ILE A 144 41.22 -25.38 4.07
C ILE A 144 41.29 -25.07 5.57
N PRO A 145 42.39 -25.40 6.26
CA PRO A 145 42.54 -25.10 7.68
C PRO A 145 42.34 -23.58 7.95
N GLY A 146 41.45 -23.25 8.93
CA GLY A 146 41.17 -21.89 9.31
C GLY A 146 39.98 -21.25 8.57
N VAL A 147 39.39 -21.89 7.57
CA VAL A 147 38.16 -21.41 6.93
C VAL A 147 36.96 -21.90 7.75
N PRO A 148 36.02 -21.01 8.12
CA PRO A 148 34.77 -21.39 8.82
C PRO A 148 33.95 -22.37 7.99
N GLY A 149 33.30 -23.35 8.62
CA GLY A 149 32.43 -24.32 7.95
C GLY A 149 31.09 -23.72 7.50
N ALA A 150 30.74 -22.51 7.97
CA ALA A 150 29.53 -21.80 7.59
C ALA A 150 29.76 -20.28 7.62
N MET A 151 29.05 -19.58 6.77
CA MET A 151 28.95 -18.11 6.78
C MET A 151 27.54 -17.70 7.20
N ASN A 152 27.39 -16.61 7.93
CA ASN A 152 26.10 -16.09 8.36
C ASN A 152 25.67 -14.93 7.49
N PHE A 153 24.46 -15.01 6.92
CA PHE A 153 23.86 -13.97 6.10
C PHE A 153 22.55 -13.52 6.71
N GLY A 154 22.36 -12.23 6.85
CA GLY A 154 21.08 -11.58 7.12
C GLY A 154 20.68 -10.68 5.96
N ALA A 155 19.44 -10.19 5.99
CA ALA A 155 18.94 -9.25 5.02
C ALA A 155 18.10 -8.15 5.70
N VAL A 156 18.05 -6.99 5.11
CA VAL A 156 17.21 -5.86 5.57
C VAL A 156 16.49 -5.29 4.37
N ALA A 157 15.21 -5.02 4.54
CA ALA A 157 14.42 -4.31 3.55
C ALA A 157 13.55 -3.26 4.22
N ILE A 158 13.34 -2.16 3.52
CA ILE A 158 12.43 -1.10 3.91
C ILE A 158 11.41 -0.94 2.80
N ALA A 159 10.14 -0.99 3.15
CA ALA A 159 9.08 -0.61 2.25
C ALA A 159 8.24 0.49 2.89
N GLY A 160 7.67 1.34 2.07
CA GLY A 160 6.88 2.45 2.57
C GLY A 160 5.80 2.88 1.61
N ARG A 161 4.94 3.73 2.11
CA ARG A 161 3.84 4.35 1.38
C ARG A 161 4.29 5.71 0.88
N GLN A 162 4.49 5.82 -0.43
CA GLN A 162 4.83 7.09 -1.07
C GLN A 162 3.54 7.72 -1.59
N PRO A 163 3.20 8.96 -1.20
CA PRO A 163 2.08 9.68 -1.77
C PRO A 163 2.20 9.75 -3.29
N LEU A 164 1.11 9.50 -3.99
CA LEU A 164 1.08 9.68 -5.43
C LEU A 164 0.88 11.16 -5.74
N ALA A 165 1.71 11.69 -6.62
CA ALA A 165 1.58 13.04 -7.11
C ALA A 165 0.39 13.19 -8.08
N GLN A 166 -0.09 12.08 -8.66
CA GLN A 166 -1.21 12.07 -9.61
C GLN A 166 -1.97 10.74 -9.59
N ILE A 167 -3.26 10.79 -9.94
CA ILE A 167 -4.14 9.64 -10.09
C ILE A 167 -4.80 9.71 -11.46
N CYS A 168 -4.71 8.61 -12.22
CA CYS A 168 -5.23 8.53 -13.58
C CYS A 168 -6.46 7.63 -13.72
N THR A 169 -6.81 6.87 -12.70
CA THR A 169 -7.94 5.92 -12.74
C THR A 169 -8.57 5.73 -11.38
N GLY A 170 -9.87 5.43 -11.37
CA GLY A 170 -10.58 5.04 -10.15
C GLY A 170 -10.86 6.16 -9.17
N LEU A 171 -10.78 7.43 -9.60
CA LEU A 171 -11.29 8.57 -8.83
C LEU A 171 -12.80 8.66 -8.98
N ASP A 172 -13.45 8.93 -7.86
CA ASP A 172 -14.88 9.21 -7.87
C ASP A 172 -15.14 10.69 -8.16
N PRO A 173 -16.26 11.03 -8.79
CA PRO A 173 -16.54 12.39 -9.26
C PRO A 173 -17.01 13.31 -8.13
N PHE A 174 -16.28 13.27 -7.04
CA PHE A 174 -16.42 14.15 -5.88
C PHE A 174 -15.14 14.94 -5.66
N VAL A 175 -15.27 16.03 -4.93
CA VAL A 175 -14.14 16.78 -4.38
C VAL A 175 -14.49 17.18 -2.94
N ALA A 176 -13.53 17.05 -2.04
CA ALA A 176 -13.68 17.45 -0.65
C ALA A 176 -12.85 18.71 -0.36
N ARG A 177 -13.39 19.60 0.48
CA ARG A 177 -12.64 20.71 1.04
C ARG A 177 -11.90 20.24 2.28
N PRO A 178 -10.61 20.57 2.48
CA PRO A 178 -9.95 20.39 3.76
C PRO A 178 -10.68 21.12 4.89
N ILE A 179 -10.67 20.56 6.11
CA ILE A 179 -11.23 21.17 7.31
C ILE A 179 -10.09 21.88 8.03
N TYR A 180 -10.27 23.16 8.35
CA TYR A 180 -9.26 23.98 9.00
C TYR A 180 -9.57 24.19 10.49
N PRO A 181 -8.55 24.50 11.33
CA PRO A 181 -8.76 24.80 12.75
C PRO A 181 -9.70 25.97 13.01
N THR A 182 -9.87 26.85 12.02
CA THR A 182 -10.75 28.02 12.06
C THR A 182 -12.19 27.74 11.64
N ASP A 183 -12.45 26.54 11.13
CA ASP A 183 -13.80 26.15 10.71
C ASP A 183 -14.70 25.92 11.95
N PRO A 184 -16.04 26.07 11.79
CA PRO A 184 -16.98 25.78 12.85
C PRO A 184 -16.83 24.36 13.43
N PRO A 185 -17.05 24.17 14.75
CA PRO A 185 -16.86 22.88 15.41
C PRO A 185 -17.66 21.71 14.82
N GLU A 186 -18.78 22.00 14.17
CA GLU A 186 -19.62 21.02 13.49
C GLU A 186 -18.93 20.29 12.33
N TYR A 187 -17.83 20.83 11.78
CA TYR A 187 -17.00 20.15 10.78
C TYR A 187 -16.05 19.12 11.38
N GLY A 188 -15.81 19.18 12.70
CA GLY A 188 -15.02 18.19 13.41
C GLY A 188 -13.56 18.13 13.00
N TYR A 189 -12.89 19.30 12.99
CA TYR A 189 -11.46 19.38 12.67
C TYR A 189 -10.61 18.44 13.51
N TYR A 190 -9.69 17.74 12.85
CA TYR A 190 -8.72 16.83 13.48
C TYR A 190 -7.29 17.20 13.08
N SER A 191 -6.47 17.55 14.05
CA SER A 191 -5.09 18.02 13.83
C SER A 191 -4.10 16.92 13.40
N GLY A 192 -4.48 15.64 13.53
CA GLY A 192 -3.66 14.49 13.18
C GLY A 192 -3.67 14.12 11.68
N ASP A 193 -4.46 14.82 10.87
CA ASP A 193 -4.56 14.58 9.43
C ASP A 193 -4.30 15.89 8.65
N PRO A 194 -3.55 15.86 7.53
CA PRO A 194 -3.22 17.07 6.77
C PRO A 194 -4.42 17.76 6.14
N PHE A 195 -5.54 17.06 6.01
CA PHE A 195 -6.80 17.59 5.47
C PHE A 195 -7.83 17.87 6.56
N GLY A 196 -7.50 17.65 7.84
CA GLY A 196 -8.35 17.93 8.98
C GLY A 196 -9.47 16.93 9.22
N TYR A 197 -9.46 15.78 8.55
CA TYR A 197 -10.44 14.71 8.71
C TYR A 197 -9.97 13.68 9.74
N GLU A 198 -10.88 13.25 10.61
CA GLU A 198 -10.59 12.24 11.63
C GLU A 198 -10.85 10.83 11.09
N PRO A 199 -9.84 9.94 11.03
CA PRO A 199 -10.06 8.57 10.58
C PRO A 199 -11.07 7.83 11.47
N GLY A 200 -12.04 7.15 10.84
CA GLY A 200 -13.14 6.47 11.52
C GLY A 200 -14.35 7.34 11.81
N LYS A 201 -14.27 8.66 11.62
CA LYS A 201 -15.39 9.57 11.80
C LYS A 201 -16.26 9.67 10.55
N ILE A 202 -17.55 9.83 10.75
CA ILE A 202 -18.52 9.91 9.66
C ILE A 202 -18.82 11.36 9.33
N TYR A 203 -18.71 11.68 8.05
CA TYR A 203 -18.99 12.96 7.45
C TYR A 203 -20.23 12.87 6.56
N GLN A 204 -21.19 13.73 6.81
CA GLN A 204 -22.39 13.83 5.98
C GLN A 204 -22.11 14.64 4.73
N VAL A 205 -22.31 14.02 3.58
CA VAL A 205 -22.25 14.68 2.27
C VAL A 205 -23.67 15.07 1.86
N ARG A 206 -23.88 16.36 1.61
CA ARG A 206 -25.13 16.87 1.05
C ARG A 206 -24.98 17.03 -0.46
N LEU A 207 -25.89 16.42 -1.20
CA LEU A 207 -25.91 16.55 -2.66
C LEU A 207 -26.69 17.81 -3.06
N PRO A 208 -26.25 18.54 -4.12
CA PRO A 208 -27.00 19.67 -4.66
C PRO A 208 -28.38 19.22 -5.16
N GLY A 209 -29.43 20.01 -4.89
CA GLY A 209 -30.79 19.78 -5.38
C GLY A 209 -31.80 19.33 -4.36
N GLY A 210 -31.42 19.21 -3.07
CA GLY A 210 -32.38 19.01 -2.00
C GLY A 210 -33.00 20.33 -1.53
N ASP A 211 -34.30 20.34 -1.23
CA ASP A 211 -34.98 21.48 -0.64
C ASP A 211 -34.40 21.84 0.73
N SER A 212 -34.47 23.15 1.06
CA SER A 212 -33.92 23.76 2.28
C SER A 212 -34.71 23.44 3.58
N GLY A 213 -35.44 22.35 3.65
CA GLY A 213 -36.09 21.86 4.87
C GLY A 213 -35.11 21.22 5.85
N SER A 214 -35.60 20.82 7.02
CA SER A 214 -34.80 20.15 8.08
C SER A 214 -34.14 18.89 7.52
N ALA A 215 -32.90 19.03 7.07
CA ALA A 215 -32.15 17.94 6.47
C ALA A 215 -31.94 16.84 7.50
N LYS A 216 -32.38 15.63 7.20
CA LYS A 216 -32.02 14.46 7.99
C LYS A 216 -30.50 14.31 8.01
N SER A 217 -29.97 14.02 9.19
CA SER A 217 -28.56 13.79 9.40
C SER A 217 -28.27 12.27 9.41
N CYS A 218 -27.01 11.90 9.28
CA CYS A 218 -26.62 10.49 9.42
C CYS A 218 -27.03 9.91 10.78
N SER A 219 -27.17 10.74 11.82
CA SER A 219 -27.67 10.33 13.14
C SER A 219 -29.15 9.92 13.11
N ASP A 220 -29.97 10.49 12.23
CA ASP A 220 -31.38 10.10 12.09
C ASP A 220 -31.56 8.70 11.53
N TYR A 221 -30.49 8.14 10.99
CA TYR A 221 -30.42 6.79 10.45
C TYR A 221 -29.57 5.83 11.29
N GLY A 222 -29.41 6.14 12.57
CA GLY A 222 -28.72 5.27 13.53
C GLY A 222 -27.20 5.32 13.49
N ILE A 223 -26.61 6.34 12.86
CA ILE A 223 -25.16 6.56 12.82
C ILE A 223 -24.81 7.74 13.70
N PRO A 224 -24.49 7.52 14.98
CA PRO A 224 -24.21 8.60 15.93
C PRO A 224 -22.87 9.26 15.62
N GLY A 225 -22.75 10.54 16.00
CA GLY A 225 -21.48 11.28 15.95
C GLY A 225 -21.06 11.75 14.56
N SER A 226 -22.00 11.74 13.60
CA SER A 226 -21.73 12.32 12.26
C SER A 226 -21.55 13.85 12.35
N VAL A 227 -20.61 14.35 11.55
CA VAL A 227 -20.33 15.78 11.38
C VAL A 227 -20.66 16.24 9.98
N THR A 228 -20.80 17.56 9.80
CA THR A 228 -21.04 18.13 8.47
C THR A 228 -19.78 17.98 7.62
N GLY A 229 -19.94 17.39 6.44
CA GLY A 229 -18.89 17.33 5.42
C GLY A 229 -19.05 18.47 4.40
N ASN A 230 -17.95 18.98 3.89
CA ASN A 230 -17.95 19.96 2.81
C ASN A 230 -17.41 19.32 1.52
N PHE A 231 -18.35 18.87 0.68
CA PHE A 231 -18.07 18.15 -0.56
C PHE A 231 -18.76 18.82 -1.72
N GLY A 232 -18.12 18.75 -2.88
CA GLY A 232 -18.66 19.19 -4.16
C GLY A 232 -18.63 18.08 -5.18
N LEU A 233 -19.29 18.32 -6.31
CA LEU A 233 -19.20 17.45 -7.47
C LEU A 233 -18.10 17.99 -8.40
N ALA A 234 -17.30 17.09 -8.91
CA ALA A 234 -16.19 17.40 -9.79
C ALA A 234 -16.03 16.30 -10.84
N ASP A 235 -15.48 16.67 -11.98
CA ASP A 235 -15.22 15.72 -13.05
C ASP A 235 -13.73 15.39 -13.12
N PRO A 236 -13.31 14.20 -12.68
CA PRO A 236 -11.94 13.75 -12.82
C PRO A 236 -11.51 13.53 -14.27
N SER A 237 -12.46 13.41 -15.21
CA SER A 237 -12.13 13.27 -16.64
C SER A 237 -11.84 14.60 -17.33
N ASN A 238 -12.15 15.72 -16.68
CA ASN A 238 -12.00 17.09 -17.20
C ASN A 238 -12.70 17.35 -18.54
N LEU A 239 -13.76 16.59 -18.84
CA LEU A 239 -14.47 16.64 -20.13
C LEU A 239 -15.86 17.28 -20.05
N HIS A 240 -16.28 17.81 -18.89
CA HIS A 240 -17.65 18.27 -18.61
C HIS A 240 -18.69 17.23 -19.05
N PRO A 241 -18.70 16.04 -18.43
CA PRO A 241 -19.52 14.94 -18.89
C PRO A 241 -20.99 15.27 -18.81
N ASP A 242 -21.76 14.64 -19.70
CA ASP A 242 -23.19 14.55 -19.51
C ASP A 242 -23.56 13.74 -18.27
N THR A 243 -24.83 13.75 -17.90
CA THR A 243 -25.29 13.06 -16.69
C THR A 243 -25.03 11.53 -16.75
N GLU A 244 -25.03 10.93 -17.93
CA GLU A 244 -24.81 9.50 -18.09
C GLU A 244 -23.34 9.14 -17.90
N THR A 245 -22.42 9.87 -18.50
CA THR A 245 -20.98 9.72 -18.30
C THR A 245 -20.60 9.92 -16.82
N PHE A 246 -21.21 10.92 -16.17
CA PHE A 246 -21.00 11.15 -14.74
C PHE A 246 -21.47 9.96 -13.87
N ARG A 247 -22.66 9.40 -14.18
CA ARG A 247 -23.17 8.20 -13.51
C ARG A 247 -22.23 7.00 -13.70
N ASN A 248 -21.71 6.81 -14.90
CA ASN A 248 -20.74 5.74 -15.18
C ASN A 248 -19.45 5.95 -14.37
N ASN A 249 -18.96 7.18 -14.28
CA ASN A 249 -17.78 7.51 -13.46
C ASN A 249 -18.00 7.20 -11.96
N ILE A 250 -19.19 7.38 -11.43
CA ILE A 250 -19.55 6.94 -10.07
C ILE A 250 -19.49 5.40 -9.96
N GLY A 251 -19.98 4.70 -10.98
CA GLY A 251 -20.07 3.24 -10.97
C GLY A 251 -18.70 2.53 -10.98
N ILE A 252 -17.75 3.01 -11.76
CA ILE A 252 -16.46 2.34 -12.01
C ILE A 252 -15.23 3.17 -11.64
N GLY A 253 -15.40 4.43 -11.29
CA GLY A 253 -14.34 5.43 -11.17
C GLY A 253 -13.93 6.01 -12.52
N ALA A 254 -13.57 7.28 -12.54
CA ALA A 254 -13.13 7.97 -13.76
C ALA A 254 -11.83 7.37 -14.30
N THR A 255 -11.76 7.24 -15.62
CA THR A 255 -10.58 6.70 -16.32
C THR A 255 -10.16 7.65 -17.44
N GLY A 256 -8.85 7.64 -17.78
CA GLY A 256 -8.33 8.31 -18.96
C GLY A 256 -7.73 9.69 -18.74
N HIS A 257 -7.97 10.34 -17.62
CA HIS A 257 -7.33 11.61 -17.25
C HIS A 257 -6.61 11.49 -15.90
N CYS A 258 -5.47 12.16 -15.79
CA CYS A 258 -4.69 12.20 -14.56
C CYS A 258 -5.01 13.47 -13.78
N VAL A 259 -5.48 13.31 -12.56
CA VAL A 259 -5.64 14.41 -11.59
C VAL A 259 -4.35 14.53 -10.81
N GLN A 260 -3.70 15.67 -10.89
CA GLN A 260 -2.36 15.89 -10.31
C GLN A 260 -2.42 16.88 -9.15
N ILE A 261 -1.68 16.58 -8.08
CA ILE A 261 -1.51 17.47 -6.93
C ILE A 261 -0.77 18.73 -7.36
N GLY A 262 -1.23 19.88 -6.88
CA GLY A 262 -0.65 21.19 -7.17
C GLY A 262 -1.11 21.81 -8.49
N THR A 263 -1.97 21.15 -9.25
CA THR A 263 -2.48 21.65 -10.52
C THR A 263 -3.99 21.80 -10.53
N ALA A 264 -4.49 22.71 -11.38
CA ALA A 264 -5.92 22.89 -11.65
C ALA A 264 -6.40 21.80 -12.64
N SER A 265 -6.40 20.56 -12.19
CA SER A 265 -6.63 19.38 -13.05
C SER A 265 -8.00 18.73 -12.85
N LEU A 266 -8.86 19.31 -12.03
CA LEU A 266 -10.17 18.75 -11.68
C LEU A 266 -11.27 19.75 -12.04
N ALA A 267 -12.06 19.46 -13.07
CA ALA A 267 -13.14 20.35 -13.50
C ALA A 267 -14.30 20.38 -12.48
N SER A 268 -14.86 21.56 -12.23
CA SER A 268 -16.13 21.66 -11.50
C SER A 268 -17.28 21.24 -12.40
N THR A 269 -18.26 20.56 -11.82
CA THR A 269 -19.50 20.20 -12.53
C THR A 269 -20.66 21.05 -12.01
N THR A 270 -21.30 21.79 -12.90
CA THR A 270 -22.49 22.56 -12.61
C THR A 270 -23.69 21.96 -13.34
N GLY A 271 -24.87 22.03 -12.73
CA GLY A 271 -26.13 21.65 -13.40
C GLY A 271 -26.48 20.16 -13.35
N LEU A 272 -25.72 19.33 -12.65
CA LEU A 272 -26.08 17.94 -12.42
C LEU A 272 -27.27 17.85 -11.44
N LYS A 273 -28.26 17.02 -11.78
CA LYS A 273 -29.41 16.76 -10.89
C LYS A 273 -28.96 15.85 -9.74
N GLY A 274 -29.14 16.31 -8.50
CA GLY A 274 -28.77 15.56 -7.29
C GLY A 274 -29.37 14.14 -7.23
N ASP A 275 -30.59 13.96 -7.74
CA ASP A 275 -31.26 12.65 -7.79
C ASP A 275 -30.55 11.65 -8.72
N ALA A 276 -30.01 12.12 -9.85
CA ALA A 276 -29.25 11.25 -10.76
C ALA A 276 -27.92 10.81 -10.14
N VAL A 277 -27.26 11.72 -9.43
CA VAL A 277 -26.03 11.44 -8.70
C VAL A 277 -26.30 10.45 -7.55
N LEU A 278 -27.36 10.70 -6.77
CA LEU A 278 -27.76 9.80 -5.68
C LEU A 278 -28.08 8.40 -6.19
N SER A 279 -28.87 8.28 -7.28
CA SER A 279 -29.22 6.98 -7.87
C SER A 279 -27.96 6.22 -8.28
N ALA A 280 -26.97 6.88 -8.89
CA ALA A 280 -25.72 6.24 -9.27
C ALA A 280 -24.89 5.75 -8.07
N ILE A 281 -24.89 6.49 -6.96
CA ILE A 281 -24.20 6.09 -5.72
C ILE A 281 -24.93 4.91 -5.07
N ILE A 282 -26.26 4.89 -5.07
CA ILE A 282 -27.08 3.75 -4.61
C ILE A 282 -26.80 2.54 -5.47
N ASP A 283 -26.77 2.67 -6.80
CA ASP A 283 -26.46 1.59 -7.72
C ASP A 283 -25.06 1.03 -7.43
N ARG A 284 -24.07 1.88 -7.16
CA ARG A 284 -22.73 1.48 -6.77
C ARG A 284 -22.71 0.72 -5.45
N PHE A 285 -23.40 1.23 -4.42
CA PHE A 285 -23.52 0.56 -3.14
C PHE A 285 -24.18 -0.83 -3.32
N ASN A 286 -25.22 -0.91 -4.12
CA ASN A 286 -25.95 -2.15 -4.41
C ASN A 286 -25.15 -3.18 -5.23
N GLN A 287 -24.07 -2.77 -5.89
CA GLN A 287 -23.11 -3.65 -6.54
C GLN A 287 -22.11 -4.26 -5.57
N ASP A 288 -22.01 -3.78 -4.33
CA ASP A 288 -21.23 -4.48 -3.31
C ASP A 288 -21.91 -5.80 -2.94
N ILE A 289 -21.11 -6.82 -2.71
CA ILE A 289 -21.60 -8.15 -2.34
C ILE A 289 -22.19 -8.10 -0.93
N ASP A 290 -21.58 -7.28 -0.06
CA ASP A 290 -21.99 -7.10 1.31
C ASP A 290 -22.72 -5.77 1.47
N LYS A 291 -24.02 -5.83 1.75
CA LYS A 291 -24.92 -4.67 1.88
C LYS A 291 -25.24 -4.32 3.33
N ASP A 292 -24.75 -5.11 4.27
CA ASP A 292 -25.03 -4.88 5.68
C ASP A 292 -24.48 -3.52 6.16
N PRO A 293 -25.17 -2.83 7.06
CA PRO A 293 -24.66 -1.62 7.65
C PRO A 293 -23.48 -1.95 8.58
N TYR A 294 -22.37 -1.26 8.37
CA TYR A 294 -21.18 -1.41 9.22
C TYR A 294 -20.89 -0.10 9.96
N PRO A 295 -20.83 -0.13 11.29
CA PRO A 295 -20.52 1.05 12.08
C PRO A 295 -19.08 1.52 11.86
N THR A 296 -18.15 0.60 11.51
CA THR A 296 -16.77 0.97 11.19
C THR A 296 -16.29 0.27 9.92
N TYR A 297 -15.29 0.87 9.28
CA TYR A 297 -14.60 0.25 8.14
C TYR A 297 -13.89 -1.05 8.54
N SER A 298 -13.40 -1.11 9.79
CA SER A 298 -12.78 -2.33 10.34
C SER A 298 -13.77 -3.47 10.44
N ASP A 299 -15.02 -3.20 10.83
CA ASP A 299 -16.06 -4.21 10.92
C ASP A 299 -16.41 -4.77 9.54
N TYR A 300 -16.48 -3.91 8.54
CA TYR A 300 -16.67 -4.33 7.14
C TYR A 300 -15.52 -5.24 6.66
N LEU A 301 -14.27 -4.89 6.96
CA LEU A 301 -13.12 -5.72 6.60
C LEU A 301 -13.09 -7.06 7.37
N ASN A 302 -13.50 -7.06 8.63
CA ASN A 302 -13.53 -8.27 9.47
C ASN A 302 -14.63 -9.23 9.03
N SER A 303 -15.80 -8.74 8.68
CA SER A 303 -16.88 -9.53 8.08
C SER A 303 -16.40 -10.29 6.84
N TYR A 304 -15.66 -9.62 6.01
CA TYR A 304 -15.00 -10.19 4.84
C TYR A 304 -14.03 -11.34 5.20
N ALA A 305 -13.18 -11.15 6.20
CA ALA A 305 -12.21 -12.16 6.62
C ALA A 305 -12.87 -13.42 7.20
N THR A 306 -14.06 -13.27 7.79
CA THR A 306 -14.78 -14.38 8.46
C THR A 306 -15.63 -15.19 7.47
N ASN A 307 -16.22 -14.56 6.47
CA ASN A 307 -17.19 -15.19 5.57
C ASN A 307 -16.60 -15.71 4.25
N ASN A 308 -15.29 -15.56 4.05
CA ASN A 308 -14.58 -15.94 2.81
C ASN A 308 -15.22 -15.37 1.52
N THR A 309 -16.00 -14.31 1.66
CA THR A 309 -16.70 -13.64 0.57
C THR A 309 -15.80 -12.50 0.07
N VAL A 310 -15.45 -12.52 -1.20
CA VAL A 310 -14.61 -11.46 -1.81
C VAL A 310 -15.48 -10.22 -1.97
N THR A 311 -15.28 -9.18 -1.12
CA THR A 311 -15.90 -7.90 -1.40
C THR A 311 -15.28 -7.29 -2.65
N ASN A 312 -16.05 -6.57 -3.42
CA ASN A 312 -15.54 -5.83 -4.58
C ASN A 312 -15.17 -4.39 -4.24
N TYR A 313 -15.15 -4.04 -2.96
CA TYR A 313 -14.81 -2.71 -2.40
C TYR A 313 -15.60 -1.54 -3.05
N ARG A 314 -16.80 -1.80 -3.54
CA ARG A 314 -17.65 -0.78 -4.17
C ARG A 314 -18.05 0.33 -3.21
N ARG A 315 -18.07 0.05 -1.91
CA ARG A 315 -18.38 1.02 -0.86
C ARG A 315 -17.25 1.99 -0.53
N VAL A 316 -16.03 1.74 -1.04
CA VAL A 316 -14.91 2.66 -0.85
C VAL A 316 -14.82 3.61 -2.02
N ILE A 317 -14.90 4.91 -1.76
CA ILE A 317 -14.80 5.98 -2.74
C ILE A 317 -13.52 6.79 -2.51
N LYS A 318 -12.90 7.22 -3.62
CA LYS A 318 -11.63 7.94 -3.65
C LYS A 318 -11.89 9.36 -4.09
N ILE A 319 -11.62 10.31 -3.22
CA ILE A 319 -11.99 11.71 -3.38
C ILE A 319 -10.76 12.60 -3.34
N PRO A 320 -10.53 13.47 -4.34
CA PRO A 320 -9.52 14.51 -4.27
C PRO A 320 -9.92 15.61 -3.28
N PHE A 321 -8.94 16.18 -2.60
CA PHE A 321 -9.08 17.38 -1.80
C PHE A 321 -8.70 18.62 -2.62
N ASN A 322 -9.51 19.66 -2.56
CA ASN A 322 -9.16 20.94 -3.16
C ASN A 322 -8.31 21.82 -2.22
N ASN A 323 -7.94 23.00 -2.68
CA ASN A 323 -7.12 23.95 -1.93
C ASN A 323 -7.91 24.93 -1.05
N GLY A 324 -9.21 24.70 -0.83
CA GLY A 324 -10.00 25.63 -0.03
C GLY A 324 -11.50 25.61 -0.27
N GLU A 325 -12.08 26.68 -0.68
CA GLU A 325 -13.52 26.90 -0.67
C GLU A 325 -14.24 26.41 -1.93
N PHE A 326 -15.53 26.14 -1.79
CA PHE A 326 -16.48 26.01 -2.89
C PHE A 326 -17.26 27.33 -3.01
N PRO A 327 -16.75 28.33 -3.76
CA PRO A 327 -17.50 29.57 -3.95
C PRO A 327 -18.83 29.29 -4.66
N ALA A 328 -19.88 29.91 -4.21
CA ALA A 328 -21.18 29.82 -4.89
C ALA A 328 -21.04 30.21 -6.37
N GLY A 329 -21.49 29.36 -7.27
CA GLY A 329 -21.38 29.56 -8.71
C GLY A 329 -20.00 29.37 -9.31
N TYR A 330 -19.07 28.72 -8.58
CA TYR A 330 -17.74 28.41 -9.10
C TYR A 330 -17.81 27.49 -10.31
N SER A 331 -17.22 27.89 -11.41
CA SER A 331 -17.18 27.15 -12.68
C SER A 331 -15.76 26.84 -13.16
N GLY A 332 -14.75 27.13 -12.35
CA GLY A 332 -13.35 26.90 -12.68
C GLY A 332 -12.86 25.53 -12.24
N PRO A 333 -11.68 25.12 -12.69
CA PRO A 333 -11.06 23.89 -12.23
C PRO A 333 -10.56 24.02 -10.79
N TYR A 334 -10.72 22.94 -10.01
CA TYR A 334 -10.17 22.85 -8.65
C TYR A 334 -8.67 22.53 -8.68
N ILE A 335 -7.91 23.22 -7.83
CA ILE A 335 -6.52 22.85 -7.55
C ILE A 335 -6.56 21.74 -6.51
N VAL A 336 -6.01 20.58 -6.87
CA VAL A 336 -5.97 19.39 -5.99
C VAL A 336 -4.77 19.50 -5.05
N THR A 337 -5.01 19.31 -3.75
CA THR A 337 -3.96 19.33 -2.73
C THR A 337 -3.62 17.94 -2.20
N GLY A 338 -4.49 16.97 -2.45
CA GLY A 338 -4.28 15.58 -2.06
C GLY A 338 -5.50 14.72 -2.35
N PHE A 339 -5.48 13.52 -1.81
CA PHE A 339 -6.52 12.53 -2.03
C PHE A 339 -6.84 11.78 -0.73
N GLY A 340 -8.11 11.44 -0.53
CA GLY A 340 -8.58 10.67 0.60
C GLY A 340 -9.54 9.56 0.20
N CYS A 341 -9.67 8.57 1.07
CA CYS A 341 -10.64 7.51 0.92
C CYS A 341 -11.74 7.62 1.95
N PHE A 342 -12.93 7.35 1.50
CA PHE A 342 -14.13 7.36 2.30
C PHE A 342 -14.90 6.05 2.09
N PHE A 343 -15.47 5.53 3.16
CA PHE A 343 -16.27 4.32 3.17
C PHE A 343 -17.75 4.67 3.35
N MET A 344 -18.62 4.16 2.49
CA MET A 344 -20.06 4.28 2.64
C MET A 344 -20.54 3.35 3.75
N ALA A 345 -20.76 3.92 4.94
CA ALA A 345 -21.13 3.16 6.13
C ALA A 345 -22.53 2.52 6.00
N THR A 346 -23.43 3.19 5.28
CA THR A 346 -24.79 2.73 4.99
C THR A 346 -25.15 3.02 3.55
N GLU A 347 -26.26 2.44 3.09
CA GLU A 347 -26.90 2.85 1.84
C GLU A 347 -27.20 4.36 1.86
N PRO A 348 -26.93 5.09 0.77
CA PRO A 348 -27.31 6.49 0.64
C PRO A 348 -28.82 6.69 0.72
N PHE A 349 -29.26 7.82 1.29
CA PHE A 349 -30.66 8.05 1.57
C PHE A 349 -31.35 8.91 0.52
N HIS A 350 -32.48 8.43 0.04
CA HIS A 350 -33.51 9.28 -0.54
C HIS A 350 -34.30 9.96 0.57
N GLY A 351 -34.17 11.28 0.69
CA GLY A 351 -34.89 12.05 1.69
C GLY A 351 -35.48 13.34 1.12
N ASN A 352 -36.76 13.62 1.38
CA ASN A 352 -37.28 14.95 1.24
C ASN A 352 -37.09 15.65 2.61
N PRO A 353 -36.25 16.67 2.75
CA PRO A 353 -35.79 17.59 1.71
C PRO A 353 -34.32 17.46 1.27
N SER A 354 -33.53 16.50 1.72
CA SER A 354 -32.16 16.42 1.26
C SER A 354 -31.64 15.00 1.14
N ASN A 355 -31.08 14.72 -0.02
CA ASN A 355 -30.29 13.53 -0.27
C ASN A 355 -28.98 13.59 0.52
N ALA A 356 -28.67 12.58 1.30
CA ALA A 356 -27.46 12.54 2.11
C ALA A 356 -26.73 11.22 1.96
N ILE A 357 -25.40 11.32 1.99
CA ILE A 357 -24.50 10.16 2.00
C ILE A 357 -23.67 10.25 3.28
N CYS A 358 -23.57 9.12 3.99
CA CYS A 358 -22.78 9.01 5.20
C CYS A 358 -21.44 8.36 4.86
N LEU A 359 -20.39 9.15 4.82
CA LEU A 359 -19.05 8.75 4.45
C LEU A 359 -18.14 8.73 5.67
N MET A 360 -17.61 7.56 6.00
CA MET A 360 -16.56 7.43 7.00
C MET A 360 -15.21 7.72 6.37
N TYR A 361 -14.45 8.66 6.91
CA TYR A 361 -13.08 8.87 6.46
C TYR A 361 -12.19 7.72 6.89
N VAL A 362 -11.55 7.08 5.93
CA VAL A 362 -10.66 5.93 6.17
C VAL A 362 -9.20 6.37 6.27
N GLY A 363 -8.89 7.54 5.74
CA GLY A 363 -7.53 8.05 5.63
C GLY A 363 -7.02 8.03 4.18
N GLN A 364 -5.71 7.95 4.02
CA GLN A 364 -5.10 7.84 2.70
C GLN A 364 -5.31 6.43 2.14
N CYS A 365 -5.69 6.33 0.87
CA CYS A 365 -5.97 5.05 0.21
C CYS A 365 -4.85 4.57 -0.73
N THR A 366 -4.60 3.26 -0.88
CA THR A 366 -3.71 2.73 -1.94
C THR A 366 -4.46 2.64 -3.27
N ILE A 367 -3.79 3.00 -4.35
CA ILE A 367 -4.21 2.59 -5.69
C ILE A 367 -3.44 1.33 -6.03
N SER A 368 -4.06 0.18 -5.84
CA SER A 368 -3.77 -0.98 -6.64
C SER A 368 -4.67 -0.88 -7.87
N GLY A 369 -4.10 -1.05 -9.06
CA GLY A 369 -4.81 -0.87 -10.33
C GLY A 369 -5.93 -1.87 -10.62
N GLU A 370 -6.35 -2.64 -9.61
CA GLU A 370 -7.45 -3.59 -9.69
C GLU A 370 -8.40 -3.36 -8.52
N PRO A 371 -9.71 -3.19 -8.76
CA PRO A 371 -10.69 -3.01 -7.71
C PRO A 371 -10.90 -4.24 -6.82
N ASN A 372 -10.24 -5.33 -7.08
CA ASN A 372 -10.77 -6.62 -6.71
C ASN A 372 -10.19 -7.32 -5.50
N ASN A 373 -9.09 -6.95 -4.88
CA ASN A 373 -8.54 -7.80 -3.81
C ASN A 373 -7.66 -7.12 -2.76
N ASN A 374 -7.74 -5.81 -2.57
CA ASN A 374 -6.93 -5.18 -1.54
C ASN A 374 -7.80 -4.63 -0.40
N PRO A 375 -7.74 -5.24 0.80
CA PRO A 375 -8.50 -4.78 1.97
C PRO A 375 -8.04 -3.41 2.51
N ASN A 376 -7.00 -2.81 1.94
CA ASN A 376 -6.47 -1.53 2.37
C ASN A 376 -6.41 -0.52 1.22
N PRO A 377 -7.49 0.23 1.00
CA PRO A 377 -7.43 1.32 0.05
C PRO A 377 -6.49 2.43 0.58
N SER A 378 -5.47 2.80 -0.14
CA SER A 378 -4.70 4.03 0.11
C SER A 378 -4.23 4.64 -1.20
N ILE A 379 -4.21 5.97 -1.28
CA ILE A 379 -3.69 6.72 -2.43
C ILE A 379 -2.18 6.88 -2.30
N THR A 380 -1.53 5.81 -1.94
CA THR A 380 -0.08 5.76 -1.86
C THR A 380 0.40 4.57 -2.64
N LYS A 381 1.46 4.74 -3.37
CA LYS A 381 2.18 3.63 -3.98
C LYS A 381 3.04 2.98 -2.90
N ILE A 382 2.97 1.66 -2.79
CA ILE A 382 3.91 0.92 -1.95
C ILE A 382 5.21 0.80 -2.74
N VAL A 383 6.29 1.26 -2.16
CA VAL A 383 7.62 1.28 -2.77
C VAL A 383 8.59 0.57 -1.86
N LEU A 384 9.41 -0.28 -2.47
CA LEU A 384 10.55 -0.90 -1.82
C LEU A 384 11.76 0.04 -1.95
N PHE A 385 12.41 0.32 -0.84
CA PHE A 385 13.63 1.11 -0.77
C PHE A 385 14.81 0.20 -0.47
N ARG A 386 15.83 0.24 -1.31
CA ARG A 386 17.06 -0.55 -1.17
C ARG A 386 18.25 0.33 -0.84
#